data_b5ba3b6c91391afe7905b6d2d6afff1e
#
_entry.id   b5ba3b6c91391afe7905b6d2d6afff1e
#
_cell.length_a   1.000
_cell.length_b   1.000
_cell.length_c   1.000
_cell.angle_alpha   90.00
_cell.angle_beta   90.00
_cell.angle_gamma   90.00
#
_symmetry.space_group_name_H-M   'P 1'
#
loop_
_entity.id
_entity.type
_entity.pdbx_description
1 polymer ?
#
loop_
_entity_poly.entity_id
_entity_poly.type
_entity_poly.pdbx_seq_one_letter_code
_entity_poly.pdbx_strand_id
1 'polypeptide(L)'
;GGIDSHIHFICPQQIEEALASGVTTMMGGGTGPATGTFATTCTPGPWNIERMLQAADAFPMNLGFLGKGNAALPAALHEQINAGAIGLKLHEDWGTTPAAISNCLDVAEATDTQVAIHSDTLNESGFVENTIAATKGRGLCAFHTEGAGGGHAPDILRVVGEANFLPSSTNPTMPYTRNTLDEHVDMLMVCHHLDAGIAEDLAFAESRIRKETIAAEDILHDLGAISMMSSDSQAMGRVGEVVIRTWQTADKMKAQRGWLANPQPTGRGVPEDSQRNDNFRAKRYIAKYTINPAIAHGISHEVGSIEVGKWADLVIWKPAFFGVKPALILKGGFIAMAAMGDPNASIPTPQPVHYRPMFGAFGGALTRGSLTFVSQAGLNAGIKERFGLAKPVSAVKAIRGVRKQHMVHNHYLPRMEIDAQTYTVRADGHLLTCEPAVKLPMAQRYFLF
;
A
#
# COMPACT_ATOMS: atom_id res chain seq x y z
N GLY A 1 12.59 -5.22 -5.52
CA GLY A 1 11.23 -5.22 -6.01
C GLY A 1 10.30 -4.35 -5.18
N GLY A 2 9.11 -4.09 -5.70
CA GLY A 2 8.07 -3.33 -5.02
C GLY A 2 7.41 -4.11 -3.89
N ILE A 3 6.86 -3.38 -2.94
CA ILE A 3 6.08 -3.90 -1.81
C ILE A 3 4.73 -3.20 -1.82
N ASP A 4 3.66 -3.96 -1.90
CA ASP A 4 2.30 -3.47 -1.73
C ASP A 4 1.76 -3.94 -0.38
N SER A 5 1.44 -3.01 0.49
CA SER A 5 1.02 -3.28 1.86
C SER A 5 -0.47 -3.10 2.12
N HIS A 6 -1.26 -2.97 1.04
CA HIS A 6 -2.73 -2.87 1.15
C HIS A 6 -3.40 -3.76 0.11
N ILE A 7 -3.44 -5.06 0.39
CA ILE A 7 -3.96 -6.09 -0.50
C ILE A 7 -5.23 -6.70 0.07
N HIS A 8 -6.30 -6.72 -0.73
CA HIS A 8 -7.46 -7.56 -0.50
C HIS A 8 -7.24 -8.89 -1.22
N PHE A 9 -6.96 -9.95 -0.46
CA PHE A 9 -6.74 -11.29 -1.03
C PHE A 9 -8.07 -11.95 -1.42
N ILE A 10 -8.65 -11.49 -2.52
CA ILE A 10 -9.91 -11.98 -3.09
C ILE A 10 -9.62 -12.97 -4.20
N CYS A 11 -9.01 -12.52 -5.28
CA CYS A 11 -8.67 -13.36 -6.43
C CYS A 11 -7.16 -13.64 -6.44
N PRO A 12 -6.69 -14.88 -6.32
CA PRO A 12 -5.27 -15.18 -6.25
C PRO A 12 -4.49 -14.82 -7.53
N GLN A 13 -5.15 -14.73 -8.68
CA GLN A 13 -4.53 -14.34 -9.95
C GLN A 13 -3.95 -12.91 -9.91
N GLN A 14 -4.40 -12.05 -9.01
CA GLN A 14 -3.80 -10.74 -8.79
C GLN A 14 -2.31 -10.80 -8.42
N ILE A 15 -1.84 -11.92 -7.85
CA ILE A 15 -0.44 -12.12 -7.47
C ILE A 15 0.46 -12.16 -8.73
N GLU A 16 -0.02 -12.74 -9.80
CA GLU A 16 0.67 -12.76 -11.09
C GLU A 16 0.75 -11.35 -11.69
N GLU A 17 -0.34 -10.60 -11.63
CA GLU A 17 -0.40 -9.20 -12.05
C GLU A 17 0.53 -8.30 -11.23
N ALA A 18 0.59 -8.51 -9.91
CA ALA A 18 1.52 -7.81 -9.04
C ALA A 18 2.97 -8.07 -9.46
N LEU A 19 3.33 -9.34 -9.62
CA LEU A 19 4.68 -9.73 -10.02
C LEU A 19 5.05 -9.11 -11.36
N ALA A 20 4.16 -9.23 -12.38
CA ALA A 20 4.36 -8.65 -13.70
C ALA A 20 4.53 -7.12 -13.70
N SER A 21 4.06 -6.42 -12.65
CA SER A 21 4.25 -4.98 -12.47
C SER A 21 5.53 -4.59 -11.72
N GLY A 22 6.28 -5.58 -11.20
CA GLY A 22 7.48 -5.37 -10.41
C GLY A 22 7.27 -5.34 -8.90
N VAL A 23 6.07 -5.70 -8.42
CA VAL A 23 5.79 -5.95 -7.00
C VAL A 23 6.22 -7.37 -6.67
N THR A 24 7.06 -7.53 -5.66
CA THR A 24 7.65 -8.82 -5.25
C THR A 24 7.26 -9.24 -3.84
N THR A 25 6.56 -8.36 -3.12
CA THR A 25 6.04 -8.59 -1.76
C THR A 25 4.64 -7.99 -1.64
N MET A 26 3.70 -8.77 -1.13
CA MET A 26 2.32 -8.34 -0.90
C MET A 26 1.91 -8.63 0.54
N MET A 27 1.33 -7.64 1.19
CA MET A 27 0.80 -7.74 2.55
C MET A 27 -0.62 -7.21 2.61
N GLY A 28 -1.47 -7.89 3.34
CA GLY A 28 -2.88 -7.52 3.45
C GLY A 28 -3.70 -8.60 4.13
N GLY A 29 -4.98 -8.69 3.80
CA GLY A 29 -5.87 -9.69 4.36
C GLY A 29 -7.00 -10.06 3.41
N GLY A 30 -7.70 -11.12 3.76
CA GLY A 30 -8.81 -11.67 3.00
C GLY A 30 -8.75 -13.19 2.94
N THR A 31 -9.82 -13.79 2.48
CA THR A 31 -9.97 -15.26 2.35
C THR A 31 -10.73 -15.61 1.08
N GLY A 32 -10.41 -14.95 -0.03
CA GLY A 32 -11.19 -15.04 -1.26
C GLY A 32 -12.44 -14.13 -1.23
N PRO A 33 -13.47 -14.40 -2.05
CA PRO A 33 -14.68 -13.58 -2.14
C PRO A 33 -15.66 -13.81 -0.98
N ALA A 34 -15.17 -14.24 0.17
CA ALA A 34 -15.99 -14.51 1.34
C ALA A 34 -16.53 -13.21 1.94
N THR A 35 -17.84 -13.16 2.17
CA THR A 35 -18.52 -12.01 2.76
C THR A 35 -17.87 -11.61 4.08
N GLY A 36 -17.65 -10.31 4.26
CA GLY A 36 -16.99 -9.73 5.44
C GLY A 36 -15.46 -9.73 5.36
N THR A 37 -14.82 -10.59 4.58
CA THR A 37 -13.36 -10.58 4.43
C THR A 37 -12.89 -9.85 3.18
N PHE A 38 -13.64 -9.92 2.09
CA PHE A 38 -13.23 -9.32 0.83
C PHE A 38 -13.15 -7.78 0.87
N ALA A 39 -14.02 -7.13 1.65
CA ALA A 39 -14.05 -5.67 1.74
C ALA A 39 -13.13 -5.10 2.85
N THR A 40 -12.58 -5.91 3.75
CA THR A 40 -12.01 -5.41 5.01
C THR A 40 -10.50 -5.60 5.17
N THR A 41 -9.82 -6.23 4.21
CA THR A 41 -8.38 -6.56 4.30
C THR A 41 -8.03 -7.40 5.54
N CYS A 42 -8.94 -8.25 5.99
CA CYS A 42 -8.77 -9.08 7.19
C CYS A 42 -8.75 -10.57 6.84
N THR A 43 -7.81 -11.30 7.43
CA THR A 43 -7.82 -12.78 7.49
C THR A 43 -8.16 -13.18 8.92
N PRO A 44 -9.47 -13.35 9.25
CA PRO A 44 -9.91 -13.43 10.64
C PRO A 44 -9.77 -14.85 11.19
N GLY A 45 -9.19 -14.95 12.38
CA GLY A 45 -9.10 -16.18 13.15
C GLY A 45 -8.00 -17.14 12.72
N PRO A 46 -7.56 -18.03 13.63
CA PRO A 46 -6.43 -18.92 13.41
C PRO A 46 -6.58 -19.85 12.22
N TRP A 47 -7.76 -20.40 11.99
CA TRP A 47 -8.01 -21.33 10.90
C TRP A 47 -7.82 -20.68 9.53
N ASN A 48 -8.37 -19.50 9.31
CA ASN A 48 -8.20 -18.79 8.05
C ASN A 48 -6.74 -18.38 7.82
N ILE A 49 -6.04 -17.93 8.87
CA ILE A 49 -4.62 -17.57 8.78
C ILE A 49 -3.80 -18.80 8.37
N GLU A 50 -4.03 -19.96 9.00
CA GLU A 50 -3.36 -21.20 8.61
C GLU A 50 -3.60 -21.53 7.13
N ARG A 51 -4.85 -21.50 6.66
CA ARG A 51 -5.17 -21.81 5.25
C ARG A 51 -4.48 -20.85 4.29
N MET A 52 -4.49 -19.55 4.59
CA MET A 52 -3.84 -18.55 3.74
C MET A 52 -2.30 -18.69 3.75
N LEU A 53 -1.69 -19.03 4.88
CA LEU A 53 -0.26 -19.32 4.95
C LEU A 53 0.11 -20.56 4.12
N GLN A 54 -0.70 -21.61 4.14
CA GLN A 54 -0.51 -22.79 3.29
C GLN A 54 -0.68 -22.47 1.80
N ALA A 55 -1.68 -21.66 1.44
CA ALA A 55 -1.88 -21.23 0.06
C ALA A 55 -0.70 -20.39 -0.46
N ALA A 56 -0.02 -19.65 0.42
CA ALA A 56 1.12 -18.81 0.06
C ALA A 56 2.28 -19.58 -0.59
N ASP A 57 2.42 -20.87 -0.30
CA ASP A 57 3.48 -21.73 -0.85
C ASP A 57 3.37 -21.92 -2.38
N ALA A 58 2.20 -21.64 -2.96
CA ALA A 58 1.96 -21.81 -4.39
C ALA A 58 2.40 -20.62 -5.27
N PHE A 59 2.85 -19.52 -4.67
CA PHE A 59 3.10 -18.27 -5.42
C PHE A 59 4.56 -17.80 -5.30
N PRO A 60 5.19 -17.36 -6.41
CA PRO A 60 6.53 -16.77 -6.42
C PRO A 60 6.52 -15.32 -5.88
N MET A 61 5.96 -15.14 -4.70
CA MET A 61 5.71 -13.86 -4.05
C MET A 61 6.00 -13.95 -2.56
N ASN A 62 6.59 -12.94 -1.96
CA ASN A 62 6.62 -12.85 -0.52
C ASN A 62 5.26 -12.42 -0.01
N LEU A 63 4.71 -13.13 0.94
CA LEU A 63 3.34 -12.90 1.42
C LEU A 63 3.29 -12.80 2.94
N GLY A 64 2.39 -11.94 3.44
CA GLY A 64 2.06 -11.83 4.85
C GLY A 64 0.61 -11.40 5.04
N PHE A 65 -0.05 -11.95 6.07
CA PHE A 65 -1.49 -11.78 6.26
C PHE A 65 -1.80 -11.03 7.56
N LEU A 66 -2.74 -10.06 7.46
CA LEU A 66 -3.26 -9.28 8.59
C LEU A 66 -4.48 -9.98 9.17
N GLY A 67 -4.51 -10.14 10.49
CA GLY A 67 -5.68 -10.58 11.22
C GLY A 67 -6.71 -9.45 11.39
N LYS A 68 -7.91 -9.79 11.84
CA LYS A 68 -8.96 -8.83 12.17
C LYS A 68 -8.63 -8.12 13.48
N GLY A 69 -8.46 -6.78 13.43
CA GLY A 69 -8.09 -5.96 14.58
C GLY A 69 -9.26 -5.55 15.48
N ASN A 70 -10.47 -5.53 14.95
CA ASN A 70 -11.66 -5.17 15.70
C ASN A 70 -12.10 -6.32 16.60
N ALA A 71 -11.86 -6.21 17.89
CA ALA A 71 -12.29 -7.18 18.90
C ALA A 71 -12.58 -6.48 20.23
N ALA A 72 -13.57 -6.98 20.96
CA ALA A 72 -13.91 -6.47 22.29
C ALA A 72 -12.88 -6.87 23.36
N LEU A 73 -12.22 -8.03 23.17
CA LEU A 73 -11.26 -8.59 24.12
C LEU A 73 -9.92 -8.90 23.45
N PRO A 74 -8.79 -8.71 24.15
CA PRO A 74 -7.44 -8.96 23.63
C PRO A 74 -7.19 -10.43 23.22
N ALA A 75 -7.85 -11.39 23.86
CA ALA A 75 -7.63 -12.82 23.64
C ALA A 75 -7.78 -13.20 22.17
N ALA A 76 -8.85 -12.76 21.51
CA ALA A 76 -9.11 -13.04 20.10
C ALA A 76 -8.05 -12.45 19.15
N LEU A 77 -7.40 -11.36 19.56
CA LEU A 77 -6.29 -10.74 18.81
C LEU A 77 -5.00 -11.54 18.99
N HIS A 78 -4.69 -11.96 20.22
CA HIS A 78 -3.53 -12.81 20.50
C HIS A 78 -3.60 -14.15 19.79
N GLU A 79 -4.78 -14.77 19.69
CA GLU A 79 -4.97 -16.03 18.95
C GLU A 79 -4.53 -15.89 17.49
N GLN A 80 -4.88 -14.78 16.84
CA GLN A 80 -4.52 -14.53 15.45
C GLN A 80 -3.01 -14.26 15.28
N ILE A 81 -2.41 -13.49 16.19
CA ILE A 81 -0.96 -13.25 16.19
C ILE A 81 -0.21 -14.58 16.42
N ASN A 82 -0.65 -15.39 17.35
CA ASN A 82 -0.05 -16.71 17.62
C ASN A 82 -0.20 -17.69 16.45
N ALA A 83 -1.22 -17.52 15.61
CA ALA A 83 -1.42 -18.26 14.38
C ALA A 83 -0.55 -17.77 13.21
N GLY A 84 0.20 -16.67 13.39
CA GLY A 84 1.15 -16.16 12.41
C GLY A 84 0.71 -14.89 11.67
N ALA A 85 -0.38 -14.25 12.05
CA ALA A 85 -0.72 -12.94 11.47
C ALA A 85 0.41 -11.93 11.70
N ILE A 86 0.83 -11.23 10.64
CA ILE A 86 1.93 -10.24 10.70
C ILE A 86 1.54 -8.94 11.39
N GLY A 87 0.26 -8.74 11.63
CA GLY A 87 -0.33 -7.56 12.22
C GLY A 87 -1.84 -7.67 12.23
N LEU A 88 -2.49 -6.56 12.57
CA LEU A 88 -3.93 -6.49 12.74
C LEU A 88 -4.50 -5.36 11.89
N LYS A 89 -5.63 -5.58 11.25
CA LYS A 89 -6.35 -4.59 10.46
C LYS A 89 -7.63 -4.17 11.17
N LEU A 90 -7.75 -2.87 11.42
CA LEU A 90 -8.98 -2.21 11.86
C LEU A 90 -9.77 -1.73 10.64
N HIS A 91 -11.07 -1.99 10.61
CA HIS A 91 -11.96 -1.55 9.54
C HIS A 91 -13.32 -1.10 10.09
N GLU A 92 -13.88 -0.04 9.50
CA GLU A 92 -15.15 0.55 9.96
C GLU A 92 -16.33 -0.43 9.93
N ASP A 93 -16.38 -1.35 8.96
CA ASP A 93 -17.42 -2.39 8.86
C ASP A 93 -17.53 -3.25 10.14
N TRP A 94 -16.47 -3.31 10.92
CA TRP A 94 -16.39 -4.02 12.18
C TRP A 94 -16.54 -3.11 13.42
N GLY A 95 -16.73 -1.80 13.21
CA GLY A 95 -16.78 -0.79 14.26
C GLY A 95 -15.37 -0.36 14.72
N THR A 96 -14.79 0.64 14.03
CA THR A 96 -13.49 1.21 14.37
C THR A 96 -13.63 2.29 15.44
N THR A 97 -14.14 1.88 16.61
CA THR A 97 -14.35 2.74 17.78
C THR A 97 -13.04 3.06 18.50
N PRO A 98 -12.93 4.14 19.27
CA PRO A 98 -11.77 4.43 20.11
C PRO A 98 -11.36 3.27 21.02
N ALA A 99 -12.33 2.50 21.53
CA ALA A 99 -12.07 1.32 22.36
C ALA A 99 -11.44 0.19 21.55
N ALA A 100 -11.96 -0.11 20.35
CA ALA A 100 -11.40 -1.13 19.46
C ALA A 100 -9.97 -0.77 19.03
N ILE A 101 -9.72 0.51 18.68
CA ILE A 101 -8.39 1.02 18.34
C ILE A 101 -7.43 0.82 19.52
N SER A 102 -7.80 1.23 20.73
CA SER A 102 -6.94 1.09 21.90
C SER A 102 -6.64 -0.37 22.20
N ASN A 103 -7.65 -1.24 22.22
CA ASN A 103 -7.47 -2.67 22.46
C ASN A 103 -6.55 -3.34 21.42
N CYS A 104 -6.73 -3.01 20.15
CA CYS A 104 -5.88 -3.51 19.07
C CYS A 104 -4.41 -3.07 19.23
N LEU A 105 -4.20 -1.80 19.56
CA LEU A 105 -2.85 -1.26 19.77
C LEU A 105 -2.19 -1.81 21.02
N ASP A 106 -2.93 -2.12 22.10
CA ASP A 106 -2.38 -2.74 23.31
C ASP A 106 -1.81 -4.13 23.00
N VAL A 107 -2.51 -4.92 22.17
CA VAL A 107 -2.00 -6.23 21.73
C VAL A 107 -0.79 -6.06 20.79
N ALA A 108 -0.86 -5.11 19.87
CA ALA A 108 0.25 -4.84 18.96
C ALA A 108 1.53 -4.43 19.71
N GLU A 109 1.42 -3.58 20.74
CA GLU A 109 2.57 -3.21 21.61
C GLU A 109 3.18 -4.45 22.30
N ALA A 110 2.33 -5.36 22.79
CA ALA A 110 2.78 -6.57 23.46
C ALA A 110 3.43 -7.60 22.53
N THR A 111 3.16 -7.53 21.23
CA THR A 111 3.56 -8.56 20.25
C THR A 111 4.50 -8.07 19.16
N ASP A 112 4.90 -6.81 19.18
CA ASP A 112 5.71 -6.12 18.16
C ASP A 112 5.17 -6.34 16.74
N THR A 113 3.84 -6.12 16.56
CA THR A 113 3.17 -6.25 15.28
C THR A 113 2.59 -4.92 14.79
N GLN A 114 2.28 -4.81 13.49
CA GLN A 114 1.70 -3.59 12.93
C GLN A 114 0.19 -3.55 13.10
N VAL A 115 -0.35 -2.35 13.22
CA VAL A 115 -1.78 -2.07 13.07
C VAL A 115 -1.99 -1.22 11.82
N ALA A 116 -2.87 -1.66 10.93
CA ALA A 116 -3.34 -0.87 9.80
C ALA A 116 -4.80 -0.46 10.03
N ILE A 117 -5.16 0.76 9.66
CA ILE A 117 -6.51 1.28 9.91
C ILE A 117 -7.17 1.82 8.64
N HIS A 118 -8.40 1.37 8.41
CA HIS A 118 -9.45 2.06 7.69
C HIS A 118 -10.36 2.67 8.77
N SER A 119 -10.30 3.99 8.96
CA SER A 119 -11.01 4.65 10.04
C SER A 119 -12.49 4.87 9.69
N ASP A 120 -13.25 5.34 10.65
CA ASP A 120 -14.69 5.51 10.59
C ASP A 120 -15.09 6.66 9.63
N THR A 121 -15.48 6.31 8.40
CA THR A 121 -15.84 7.27 7.34
C THR A 121 -17.05 8.12 7.70
N LEU A 122 -18.04 7.51 8.35
CA LEU A 122 -19.30 8.16 8.69
C LEU A 122 -19.24 8.94 10.00
N ASN A 123 -18.11 8.90 10.71
CA ASN A 123 -17.93 9.54 12.02
C ASN A 123 -18.96 9.07 13.08
N GLU A 124 -19.39 7.81 12.99
CA GLU A 124 -20.37 7.23 13.91
C GLU A 124 -19.82 7.08 15.34
N SER A 125 -18.53 6.82 15.47
CA SER A 125 -17.83 6.60 16.75
C SER A 125 -17.03 7.83 17.22
N GLY A 126 -17.16 8.94 16.52
CA GLY A 126 -16.41 10.16 16.75
C GLY A 126 -15.65 10.64 15.50
N PHE A 127 -15.04 11.81 15.61
CA PHE A 127 -14.28 12.45 14.53
C PHE A 127 -12.82 12.01 14.51
N VAL A 128 -12.06 12.54 13.54
CA VAL A 128 -10.63 12.20 13.38
C VAL A 128 -9.82 12.44 14.67
N GLU A 129 -10.16 13.47 15.46
CA GLU A 129 -9.53 13.76 16.74
C GLU A 129 -9.70 12.61 17.75
N ASN A 130 -10.88 11.98 17.77
CA ASN A 130 -11.14 10.84 18.66
C ASN A 130 -10.28 9.62 18.26
N THR A 131 -10.13 9.38 16.97
CA THR A 131 -9.22 8.34 16.45
C THR A 131 -7.77 8.65 16.79
N ILE A 132 -7.30 9.88 16.57
CA ILE A 132 -5.95 10.31 16.94
C ILE A 132 -5.72 10.13 18.45
N ALA A 133 -6.64 10.60 19.28
CA ALA A 133 -6.56 10.48 20.73
C ALA A 133 -6.53 9.02 21.19
N ALA A 134 -7.30 8.13 20.56
CA ALA A 134 -7.35 6.71 20.90
C ALA A 134 -6.01 6.00 20.69
N THR A 135 -5.17 6.49 19.79
CA THR A 135 -3.83 5.92 19.57
C THR A 135 -2.90 6.13 20.76
N LYS A 136 -3.08 7.18 21.55
CA LYS A 136 -2.20 7.58 22.67
C LYS A 136 -0.72 7.67 22.22
N GLY A 137 -0.46 8.15 20.99
CA GLY A 137 0.87 8.28 20.42
C GLY A 137 1.52 6.97 19.93
N ARG A 138 0.81 5.83 20.01
CA ARG A 138 1.28 4.54 19.49
C ARG A 138 1.24 4.54 17.96
N GLY A 139 2.23 3.89 17.32
CA GLY A 139 2.38 3.86 15.87
C GLY A 139 1.34 2.99 15.16
N LEU A 140 0.85 3.44 13.98
CA LEU A 140 0.00 2.64 13.10
C LEU A 140 0.08 3.15 11.65
N CYS A 141 -0.29 2.27 10.71
CA CYS A 141 -0.43 2.61 9.29
C CYS A 141 -1.85 3.12 9.01
N ALA A 142 -2.00 4.30 8.44
CA ALA A 142 -3.27 4.80 7.93
C ALA A 142 -3.37 4.50 6.43
N PHE A 143 -4.41 3.79 6.02
CA PHE A 143 -4.69 3.46 4.62
C PHE A 143 -5.46 4.60 3.94
N HIS A 144 -5.37 4.69 2.59
CA HIS A 144 -6.06 5.68 1.75
C HIS A 144 -6.26 7.04 2.46
N THR A 145 -5.14 7.59 2.96
CA THR A 145 -5.11 8.76 3.86
C THR A 145 -5.70 10.03 3.20
N GLU A 146 -5.87 10.05 1.88
CA GLU A 146 -6.56 11.11 1.16
C GLU A 146 -8.06 11.13 1.47
N GLY A 147 -8.68 9.95 1.66
CA GLY A 147 -10.06 9.81 2.08
C GLY A 147 -11.02 9.20 1.05
N ALA A 148 -10.71 9.18 -0.25
CA ALA A 148 -11.59 8.62 -1.28
C ALA A 148 -11.85 7.12 -1.06
N GLY A 149 -10.84 6.35 -0.65
CA GLY A 149 -10.96 4.94 -0.31
C GLY A 149 -11.64 4.67 1.03
N GLY A 150 -11.89 5.69 1.84
CA GLY A 150 -12.51 5.61 3.17
C GLY A 150 -11.66 6.32 4.23
N GLY A 151 -12.24 6.43 5.42
CA GLY A 151 -11.68 7.16 6.54
C GLY A 151 -12.44 8.45 6.82
N HIS A 152 -12.25 8.99 8.02
CA HIS A 152 -12.99 10.16 8.51
C HIS A 152 -13.19 11.23 7.44
N ALA A 153 -14.45 11.50 7.10
CA ALA A 153 -14.80 12.55 6.17
C ALA A 153 -15.10 13.85 6.94
N PRO A 154 -14.59 15.01 6.48
CA PRO A 154 -13.77 15.20 5.26
C PRO A 154 -12.25 15.19 5.52
N ASP A 155 -11.79 14.90 6.71
CA ASP A 155 -10.51 15.40 7.21
C ASP A 155 -9.53 14.33 7.72
N ILE A 156 -9.69 13.05 7.31
CA ILE A 156 -8.70 12.01 7.62
C ILE A 156 -7.27 12.43 7.25
N LEU A 157 -7.12 13.29 6.23
CA LEU A 157 -5.84 13.82 5.79
C LEU A 157 -5.07 14.55 6.92
N ARG A 158 -5.72 14.94 8.01
CA ARG A 158 -5.07 15.51 9.21
C ARG A 158 -4.00 14.59 9.81
N VAL A 159 -4.20 13.25 9.73
CA VAL A 159 -3.22 12.31 10.28
C VAL A 159 -1.85 12.36 9.59
N VAL A 160 -1.75 13.00 8.42
CA VAL A 160 -0.47 13.28 7.76
C VAL A 160 0.43 14.18 8.63
N GLY A 161 -0.17 15.02 9.47
CA GLY A 161 0.53 15.87 10.45
C GLY A 161 0.90 15.17 11.75
N GLU A 162 0.55 13.91 11.96
CA GLU A 162 0.78 13.18 13.20
C GLU A 162 2.06 12.32 13.14
N ALA A 163 2.92 12.41 14.15
CA ALA A 163 4.21 11.75 14.15
C ALA A 163 4.14 10.21 14.27
N ASN A 164 3.05 9.71 14.84
CA ASN A 164 2.82 8.29 15.06
C ASN A 164 2.00 7.61 13.94
N PHE A 165 1.45 8.37 13.01
CA PHE A 165 0.79 7.81 11.84
C PHE A 165 1.78 7.62 10.68
N LEU A 166 1.68 6.48 10.00
CA LEU A 166 2.42 6.15 8.79
C LEU A 166 1.43 6.20 7.62
N PRO A 167 1.28 7.37 6.96
CA PRO A 167 0.26 7.56 5.95
C PRO A 167 0.61 6.84 4.64
N SER A 168 -0.39 6.17 4.07
CA SER A 168 -0.33 5.50 2.77
C SER A 168 -1.46 5.97 1.87
N SER A 169 -1.14 6.20 0.61
CA SER A 169 -2.13 6.42 -0.45
C SER A 169 -2.46 5.13 -1.19
N THR A 170 -3.61 5.13 -1.85
CA THR A 170 -4.02 4.11 -2.80
C THR A 170 -3.97 4.65 -4.23
N ASN A 171 -3.68 3.79 -5.19
CA ASN A 171 -3.30 4.24 -6.52
C ASN A 171 -4.43 4.85 -7.40
N PRO A 172 -5.72 4.58 -7.19
CA PRO A 172 -6.75 5.12 -8.08
C PRO A 172 -6.86 6.64 -8.10
N THR A 173 -6.64 7.33 -6.97
CA THR A 173 -6.68 8.79 -6.89
C THR A 173 -5.48 9.45 -7.56
N MET A 174 -4.43 8.69 -7.86
CA MET A 174 -3.13 9.20 -8.26
C MET A 174 -2.71 8.85 -9.67
N PRO A 175 -2.11 9.81 -10.38
CA PRO A 175 -2.16 11.24 -10.08
C PRO A 175 -3.55 11.82 -10.36
N TYR A 176 -3.89 12.94 -9.77
CA TYR A 176 -5.12 13.66 -10.07
C TYR A 176 -5.18 14.03 -11.56
N THR A 177 -6.18 13.53 -12.25
CA THR A 177 -6.44 13.76 -13.69
C THR A 177 -7.83 14.38 -13.91
N ARG A 178 -8.13 14.77 -15.14
CA ARG A 178 -9.46 15.28 -15.51
C ARG A 178 -10.61 14.29 -15.23
N ASN A 179 -10.33 13.00 -15.30
CA ASN A 179 -11.33 11.95 -15.14
C ASN A 179 -11.40 11.37 -13.71
N THR A 180 -10.45 11.74 -12.84
CA THR A 180 -10.30 11.07 -11.52
C THR A 180 -11.56 11.16 -10.68
N LEU A 181 -12.26 12.30 -10.70
CA LEU A 181 -13.47 12.49 -9.89
C LEU A 181 -14.60 11.60 -10.37
N ASP A 182 -14.91 11.64 -11.66
CA ASP A 182 -15.98 10.84 -12.25
C ASP A 182 -15.71 9.34 -12.10
N GLU A 183 -14.48 8.91 -12.43
CA GLU A 183 -14.07 7.49 -12.26
C GLU A 183 -14.18 7.02 -10.81
N HIS A 184 -13.89 7.89 -9.82
CA HIS A 184 -14.00 7.53 -8.41
C HIS A 184 -15.43 7.51 -7.90
N VAL A 185 -16.28 8.44 -8.33
CA VAL A 185 -17.71 8.40 -8.01
C VAL A 185 -18.30 7.09 -8.52
N ASP A 186 -18.07 6.73 -9.79
CA ASP A 186 -18.53 5.48 -10.36
C ASP A 186 -17.99 4.26 -9.61
N MET A 187 -16.70 4.27 -9.27
CA MET A 187 -16.07 3.19 -8.53
C MET A 187 -16.67 3.03 -7.12
N LEU A 188 -16.90 4.13 -6.42
CA LEU A 188 -17.54 4.12 -5.10
C LEU A 188 -18.97 3.58 -5.17
N MET A 189 -19.74 4.01 -6.17
CA MET A 189 -21.10 3.52 -6.40
C MET A 189 -21.11 1.99 -6.56
N VAL A 190 -20.20 1.46 -7.37
CA VAL A 190 -20.10 -0.01 -7.59
C VAL A 190 -19.63 -0.74 -6.34
N CYS A 191 -18.58 -0.25 -5.65
CA CYS A 191 -18.01 -0.92 -4.48
C CYS A 191 -18.97 -0.97 -3.29
N HIS A 192 -19.83 0.04 -3.13
CA HIS A 192 -20.79 0.12 -2.04
C HIS A 192 -22.20 -0.32 -2.43
N HIS A 193 -22.40 -0.86 -3.63
CA HIS A 193 -23.71 -1.30 -4.14
C HIS A 193 -24.77 -0.18 -4.12
N LEU A 194 -24.33 1.05 -4.43
CA LEU A 194 -25.18 2.23 -4.49
C LEU A 194 -25.88 2.32 -5.85
N ASP A 195 -27.00 3.04 -5.90
CA ASP A 195 -27.79 3.25 -7.13
C ASP A 195 -27.76 4.72 -7.54
N ALA A 196 -27.23 5.01 -8.73
CA ALA A 196 -27.16 6.37 -9.27
C ALA A 196 -28.55 7.00 -9.54
N GLY A 197 -29.61 6.20 -9.56
CA GLY A 197 -30.99 6.68 -9.61
C GLY A 197 -31.52 7.19 -8.28
N ILE A 198 -30.80 6.96 -7.17
CA ILE A 198 -31.16 7.41 -5.82
C ILE A 198 -30.31 8.62 -5.46
N ALA A 199 -30.94 9.77 -5.26
CA ALA A 199 -30.24 11.04 -5.02
C ALA A 199 -29.36 11.00 -3.75
N GLU A 200 -29.77 10.30 -2.71
CA GLU A 200 -29.03 10.14 -1.46
C GLU A 200 -27.76 9.32 -1.64
N ASP A 201 -27.82 8.25 -2.45
CA ASP A 201 -26.67 7.41 -2.77
C ASP A 201 -25.61 8.20 -3.55
N LEU A 202 -26.06 8.97 -4.55
CA LEU A 202 -25.17 9.85 -5.32
C LEU A 202 -24.55 10.92 -4.43
N ALA A 203 -25.34 11.58 -3.59
CA ALA A 203 -24.87 12.60 -2.65
C ALA A 203 -23.82 12.02 -1.66
N PHE A 204 -24.02 10.78 -1.20
CA PHE A 204 -23.04 10.08 -0.37
C PHE A 204 -21.72 9.87 -1.13
N ALA A 205 -21.77 9.37 -2.37
CA ALA A 205 -20.58 9.15 -3.18
C ALA A 205 -19.83 10.47 -3.43
N GLU A 206 -20.53 11.52 -3.86
CA GLU A 206 -19.95 12.85 -4.09
C GLU A 206 -19.40 13.48 -2.81
N SER A 207 -19.96 13.16 -1.64
CA SER A 207 -19.45 13.65 -0.36
C SER A 207 -18.07 13.13 0.00
N ARG A 208 -17.66 11.96 -0.52
CA ARG A 208 -16.35 11.34 -0.28
C ARG A 208 -15.31 11.68 -1.32
N ILE A 209 -15.72 11.93 -2.56
CA ILE A 209 -14.81 12.16 -3.68
C ILE A 209 -14.67 13.69 -3.91
N ARG A 210 -13.51 14.24 -3.53
CA ARG A 210 -13.29 15.69 -3.52
C ARG A 210 -12.01 16.06 -4.24
N LYS A 211 -12.10 17.01 -5.16
CA LYS A 211 -10.91 17.48 -5.90
C LYS A 211 -9.86 18.12 -4.99
N GLU A 212 -10.30 18.75 -3.89
CA GLU A 212 -9.41 19.46 -2.98
C GLU A 212 -8.45 18.52 -2.28
N THR A 213 -8.95 17.40 -1.74
CA THR A 213 -8.13 16.39 -1.05
C THR A 213 -7.30 15.58 -2.03
N ILE A 214 -7.85 15.23 -3.20
CA ILE A 214 -7.14 14.51 -4.27
C ILE A 214 -6.00 15.37 -4.86
N ALA A 215 -6.24 16.67 -5.11
CA ALA A 215 -5.19 17.56 -5.56
C ALA A 215 -4.09 17.77 -4.51
N ALA A 216 -4.47 17.87 -3.24
CA ALA A 216 -3.52 17.98 -2.13
C ALA A 216 -2.68 16.73 -1.95
N GLU A 217 -3.23 15.55 -2.22
CA GLU A 217 -2.53 14.26 -2.13
C GLU A 217 -1.27 14.22 -3.00
N ASP A 218 -1.37 14.62 -4.28
CA ASP A 218 -0.22 14.66 -5.19
C ASP A 218 0.90 15.54 -4.62
N ILE A 219 0.53 16.71 -4.08
CA ILE A 219 1.50 17.66 -3.50
C ILE A 219 2.12 17.09 -2.23
N LEU A 220 1.34 16.45 -1.35
CA LEU A 220 1.82 15.86 -0.12
C LEU A 220 2.79 14.70 -0.39
N HIS A 221 2.58 13.97 -1.48
CA HIS A 221 3.56 12.99 -1.96
C HIS A 221 4.86 13.65 -2.37
N ASP A 222 4.81 14.73 -3.13
CA ASP A 222 5.99 15.45 -3.60
C ASP A 222 6.75 16.14 -2.47
N LEU A 223 6.05 16.63 -1.46
CA LEU A 223 6.65 17.16 -0.22
C LEU A 223 7.26 16.06 0.68
N GLY A 224 6.92 14.80 0.46
CA GLY A 224 7.33 13.69 1.33
C GLY A 224 6.56 13.63 2.64
N ALA A 225 5.33 14.11 2.65
CA ALA A 225 4.44 14.07 3.80
C ALA A 225 3.63 12.77 3.85
N ILE A 226 3.22 12.21 2.71
CA ILE A 226 2.66 10.88 2.62
C ILE A 226 3.80 9.89 2.35
N SER A 227 3.92 8.88 3.21
CA SER A 227 5.14 8.06 3.30
C SER A 227 5.15 6.87 2.37
N MET A 228 3.99 6.32 2.03
CA MET A 228 3.84 5.07 1.28
C MET A 228 2.82 5.19 0.16
N MET A 229 2.97 4.27 -0.81
CA MET A 229 2.06 4.04 -1.92
C MET A 229 1.64 2.57 -1.91
N SER A 230 0.36 2.29 -2.03
CA SER A 230 -0.23 0.96 -2.06
C SER A 230 -1.36 0.87 -3.08
N SER A 231 -1.99 -0.28 -3.24
CA SER A 231 -3.03 -0.43 -4.26
C SER A 231 -4.45 -0.31 -3.75
N ASP A 232 -4.79 -0.88 -2.62
CA ASP A 232 -6.16 -1.20 -2.24
C ASP A 232 -6.80 -2.19 -3.25
N SER A 233 -6.00 -3.20 -3.62
CA SER A 233 -6.33 -4.07 -4.75
C SER A 233 -7.64 -4.82 -4.54
N GLN A 234 -8.47 -4.85 -5.58
CA GLN A 234 -9.76 -5.54 -5.63
C GLN A 234 -10.85 -4.99 -4.68
N ALA A 235 -10.56 -3.90 -3.94
CA ALA A 235 -11.60 -3.12 -3.25
C ALA A 235 -11.86 -1.80 -3.98
N MET A 236 -10.87 -0.90 -4.03
CA MET A 236 -10.98 0.34 -4.82
C MET A 236 -9.70 0.65 -5.59
N GLY A 237 -8.83 -0.34 -5.84
CA GLY A 237 -7.56 -0.13 -6.50
C GLY A 237 -7.05 -1.31 -7.31
N ARG A 238 -5.87 -1.14 -7.92
CA ARG A 238 -5.30 -2.09 -8.88
C ARG A 238 -3.85 -2.39 -8.52
N VAL A 239 -3.57 -3.65 -8.15
CA VAL A 239 -2.22 -4.10 -7.76
C VAL A 239 -1.17 -3.86 -8.85
N GLY A 240 -1.53 -4.02 -10.11
CA GLY A 240 -0.65 -3.81 -11.25
C GLY A 240 -0.25 -2.35 -11.51
N GLU A 241 -0.81 -1.40 -10.79
CA GLU A 241 -0.62 0.03 -11.05
C GLU A 241 0.13 0.79 -9.93
N VAL A 242 0.57 0.13 -8.86
CA VAL A 242 1.29 0.80 -7.76
C VAL A 242 2.53 1.53 -8.28
N VAL A 243 3.38 0.83 -9.03
CA VAL A 243 4.65 1.39 -9.52
C VAL A 243 4.40 2.48 -10.56
N ILE A 244 3.57 2.20 -11.57
CA ILE A 244 3.33 3.16 -12.65
C ILE A 244 2.67 4.45 -12.15
N ARG A 245 1.65 4.37 -11.29
CA ARG A 245 0.96 5.55 -10.75
C ARG A 245 1.89 6.39 -9.88
N THR A 246 2.77 5.76 -9.12
CA THR A 246 3.81 6.46 -8.35
C THR A 246 4.69 7.31 -9.28
N TRP A 247 5.14 6.77 -10.41
CA TRP A 247 5.99 7.52 -11.34
C TRP A 247 5.24 8.55 -12.18
N GLN A 248 3.98 8.30 -12.52
CA GLN A 248 3.13 9.28 -13.18
C GLN A 248 2.86 10.49 -12.26
N THR A 249 2.70 10.27 -10.96
CA THR A 249 2.58 11.34 -9.97
C THR A 249 3.88 12.13 -9.88
N ALA A 250 5.04 11.46 -9.85
CA ALA A 250 6.35 12.14 -9.85
C ALA A 250 6.55 13.01 -11.10
N ASP A 251 6.17 12.51 -12.27
CA ASP A 251 6.24 13.25 -13.55
C ASP A 251 5.33 14.50 -13.52
N LYS A 252 4.07 14.33 -13.12
CA LYS A 252 3.12 15.43 -12.96
C LYS A 252 3.67 16.50 -12.00
N MET A 253 4.17 16.08 -10.85
CA MET A 253 4.69 17.01 -9.85
C MET A 253 5.94 17.73 -10.35
N LYS A 254 6.82 17.07 -11.09
CA LYS A 254 7.95 17.74 -11.74
C LYS A 254 7.48 18.79 -12.76
N ALA A 255 6.48 18.45 -13.58
CA ALA A 255 5.96 19.36 -14.58
C ALA A 255 5.30 20.62 -13.96
N GLN A 256 4.55 20.45 -12.86
CA GLN A 256 3.79 21.54 -12.24
C GLN A 256 4.56 22.31 -11.15
N ARG A 257 5.52 21.67 -10.48
CA ARG A 257 6.23 22.23 -9.32
C ARG A 257 7.73 22.45 -9.57
N GLY A 258 8.23 22.01 -10.72
CA GLY A 258 9.66 22.12 -11.06
C GLY A 258 10.53 21.14 -10.28
N TRP A 259 11.82 21.45 -10.19
CA TRP A 259 12.82 20.64 -9.50
C TRP A 259 12.65 20.69 -7.98
N LEU A 260 12.92 19.60 -7.26
CA LEU A 260 12.83 19.60 -5.78
C LEU A 260 13.89 20.50 -5.11
N ALA A 261 15.00 20.76 -5.79
CA ALA A 261 16.00 21.73 -5.32
C ALA A 261 15.47 23.16 -5.27
N ASN A 262 14.41 23.49 -6.04
CA ASN A 262 13.74 24.80 -5.94
C ASN A 262 13.06 24.92 -4.56
N PRO A 263 13.02 26.13 -3.98
CA PRO A 263 12.31 26.34 -2.73
C PRO A 263 10.86 25.83 -2.84
N GLN A 264 10.55 24.81 -2.06
CA GLN A 264 9.16 24.37 -1.93
C GLN A 264 8.37 25.42 -1.13
N PRO A 265 7.04 25.41 -1.16
CA PRO A 265 6.23 26.34 -0.36
C PRO A 265 6.61 26.33 1.12
N THR A 266 7.17 25.24 1.60
CA THR A 266 7.65 25.07 2.97
C THR A 266 9.13 25.45 3.16
N GLY A 267 9.82 25.95 2.16
CA GLY A 267 11.25 26.26 2.21
C GLY A 267 12.18 25.03 2.28
N ARG A 268 11.66 23.83 1.98
CA ARG A 268 12.40 22.56 2.14
C ARG A 268 12.96 22.04 0.81
N GLY A 269 13.71 22.85 0.10
CA GLY A 269 14.53 22.37 -1.01
C GLY A 269 15.64 21.44 -0.52
N VAL A 270 16.10 20.52 -1.36
CA VAL A 270 17.19 19.59 -1.05
C VAL A 270 18.44 19.99 -1.83
N PRO A 271 19.59 20.17 -1.15
CA PRO A 271 20.84 20.63 -1.79
C PRO A 271 21.37 19.67 -2.87
N GLU A 272 20.98 18.37 -2.76
CA GLU A 272 21.47 17.31 -3.63
C GLU A 272 20.90 17.36 -5.06
N ASP A 273 19.72 18.00 -5.22
CA ASP A 273 19.09 18.16 -6.53
C ASP A 273 19.46 19.49 -7.16
N SER A 274 19.48 19.50 -8.47
CA SER A 274 19.77 20.68 -9.26
C SER A 274 18.83 20.76 -10.48
N GLN A 275 18.86 21.87 -11.20
CA GLN A 275 18.10 22.02 -12.46
C GLN A 275 18.55 21.03 -13.56
N ARG A 276 19.61 20.25 -13.34
CA ARG A 276 20.13 19.25 -14.27
C ARG A 276 19.67 17.84 -13.99
N ASN A 277 19.20 17.57 -12.77
CA ASN A 277 18.73 16.24 -12.36
C ASN A 277 17.62 16.40 -11.31
N ASP A 278 16.85 15.35 -11.13
CA ASP A 278 15.77 15.22 -10.13
C ASP A 278 15.95 13.94 -9.31
N ASN A 279 17.19 13.62 -9.00
CA ASN A 279 17.57 12.36 -8.35
C ASN A 279 16.92 12.21 -6.98
N PHE A 280 16.78 13.31 -6.24
CA PHE A 280 16.14 13.23 -4.92
C PHE A 280 14.65 12.91 -5.04
N ARG A 281 13.93 13.46 -6.03
CA ARG A 281 12.53 13.05 -6.29
C ARG A 281 12.48 11.56 -6.61
N ALA A 282 13.38 11.05 -7.44
CA ALA A 282 13.46 9.62 -7.74
C ALA A 282 13.66 8.78 -6.48
N LYS A 283 14.60 9.15 -5.60
CA LYS A 283 14.82 8.47 -4.29
C LYS A 283 13.57 8.52 -3.42
N ARG A 284 12.90 9.68 -3.33
CA ARG A 284 11.68 9.88 -2.56
C ARG A 284 10.54 8.97 -3.03
N TYR A 285 10.29 8.91 -4.33
CA TYR A 285 9.18 8.16 -4.88
C TYR A 285 9.43 6.65 -4.88
N ILE A 286 10.65 6.19 -5.15
CA ILE A 286 10.98 4.75 -5.05
C ILE A 286 10.87 4.24 -3.61
N ALA A 287 11.21 5.05 -2.63
CA ALA A 287 11.11 4.66 -1.22
C ALA A 287 9.66 4.38 -0.78
N LYS A 288 8.65 4.99 -1.44
CA LYS A 288 7.24 4.86 -1.08
C LYS A 288 6.68 3.44 -1.28
N TYR A 289 7.21 2.70 -2.23
CA TYR A 289 6.77 1.33 -2.52
C TYR A 289 7.89 0.29 -2.37
N THR A 290 8.98 0.64 -1.67
CA THR A 290 10.10 -0.27 -1.37
C THR A 290 10.45 -0.24 0.11
N ILE A 291 11.38 0.63 0.51
CA ILE A 291 11.92 0.63 1.88
C ILE A 291 10.92 1.11 2.93
N ASN A 292 10.04 2.08 2.61
CA ASN A 292 9.12 2.61 3.61
C ASN A 292 8.06 1.57 4.05
N PRO A 293 7.34 0.87 3.16
CA PRO A 293 6.48 -0.23 3.60
C PRO A 293 7.26 -1.36 4.27
N ALA A 294 8.53 -1.61 3.88
CA ALA A 294 9.35 -2.61 4.56
C ALA A 294 9.65 -2.23 6.02
N ILE A 295 9.97 -0.96 6.28
CA ILE A 295 10.18 -0.44 7.65
C ILE A 295 8.87 -0.45 8.42
N ALA A 296 7.78 0.05 7.81
CA ALA A 296 6.49 0.17 8.46
C ALA A 296 5.94 -1.18 8.94
N HIS A 297 6.18 -2.24 8.17
CA HIS A 297 5.70 -3.59 8.48
C HIS A 297 6.76 -4.53 9.07
N GLY A 298 7.95 -4.01 9.43
CA GLY A 298 8.97 -4.78 10.15
C GLY A 298 9.65 -5.87 9.34
N ILE A 299 9.73 -5.71 8.02
CA ILE A 299 10.36 -6.68 7.10
C ILE A 299 11.62 -6.13 6.42
N SER A 300 12.09 -4.95 6.80
CA SER A 300 13.22 -4.26 6.18
C SER A 300 14.57 -4.99 6.35
N HIS A 301 14.64 -5.97 7.23
CA HIS A 301 15.81 -6.84 7.38
C HIS A 301 15.91 -7.91 6.29
N GLU A 302 14.83 -8.20 5.58
CA GLU A 302 14.78 -9.18 4.49
C GLU A 302 14.70 -8.53 3.11
N VAL A 303 13.88 -7.46 2.97
CA VAL A 303 13.54 -6.84 1.68
C VAL A 303 13.45 -5.32 1.78
N GLY A 304 13.18 -4.64 0.66
CA GLY A 304 12.91 -3.19 0.61
C GLY A 304 14.11 -2.34 0.16
N SER A 305 15.31 -2.89 0.17
CA SER A 305 16.53 -2.22 -0.35
C SER A 305 17.50 -3.23 -0.95
N ILE A 306 18.44 -2.74 -1.77
CA ILE A 306 19.50 -3.56 -2.36
C ILE A 306 20.71 -3.49 -1.43
N GLU A 307 20.81 -4.47 -0.54
CA GLU A 307 21.88 -4.59 0.45
C GLU A 307 22.32 -6.05 0.57
N VAL A 308 23.61 -6.26 0.87
CA VAL A 308 24.15 -7.61 1.14
C VAL A 308 23.44 -8.23 2.34
N GLY A 309 22.99 -9.47 2.19
CA GLY A 309 22.27 -10.21 3.23
C GLY A 309 20.75 -10.14 3.09
N LYS A 310 20.20 -9.28 2.24
CA LYS A 310 18.76 -9.26 1.92
C LYS A 310 18.42 -10.11 0.70
N TRP A 311 17.17 -10.46 0.55
CA TRP A 311 16.68 -11.23 -0.58
C TRP A 311 16.87 -10.46 -1.88
N ALA A 312 17.40 -11.15 -2.89
CA ALA A 312 17.64 -10.60 -4.23
C ALA A 312 16.33 -10.59 -5.04
N ASP A 313 15.31 -9.90 -4.52
CA ASP A 313 14.07 -9.61 -5.23
C ASP A 313 14.26 -8.37 -6.09
N LEU A 314 14.66 -8.57 -7.33
CA LEU A 314 15.13 -7.51 -8.21
C LEU A 314 14.21 -7.35 -9.41
N VAL A 315 13.98 -6.11 -9.81
CA VAL A 315 13.24 -5.76 -11.03
C VAL A 315 14.18 -5.03 -11.98
N ILE A 316 14.34 -5.59 -13.17
CA ILE A 316 15.23 -5.03 -14.20
C ILE A 316 14.36 -4.31 -15.23
N TRP A 317 14.67 -3.05 -15.46
CA TRP A 317 13.97 -2.18 -16.37
C TRP A 317 14.85 -1.80 -17.56
N LYS A 318 14.25 -1.73 -18.75
CA LYS A 318 14.81 -0.91 -19.81
C LYS A 318 14.55 0.57 -19.46
N PRO A 319 15.54 1.48 -19.55
CA PRO A 319 15.35 2.87 -19.10
C PRO A 319 14.13 3.57 -19.72
N ALA A 320 13.86 3.33 -21.01
CA ALA A 320 12.71 3.91 -21.70
C ALA A 320 11.34 3.46 -21.15
N PHE A 321 11.31 2.35 -20.42
CA PHE A 321 10.09 1.75 -19.87
C PHE A 321 10.10 1.67 -18.33
N PHE A 322 11.00 2.44 -17.71
CA PHE A 322 11.14 2.44 -16.25
C PHE A 322 9.81 2.78 -15.55
N GLY A 323 9.46 1.97 -14.58
CA GLY A 323 8.21 2.13 -13.82
C GLY A 323 6.94 1.61 -14.50
N VAL A 324 7.02 1.21 -15.77
CA VAL A 324 5.85 0.78 -16.56
C VAL A 324 5.93 -0.68 -16.96
N LYS A 325 7.04 -1.09 -17.59
CA LYS A 325 7.18 -2.42 -18.19
C LYS A 325 8.50 -3.06 -17.76
N PRO A 326 8.50 -3.89 -16.69
CA PRO A 326 9.69 -4.65 -16.31
C PRO A 326 10.18 -5.55 -17.45
N ALA A 327 11.49 -5.66 -17.61
CA ALA A 327 12.08 -6.62 -18.56
C ALA A 327 12.21 -8.01 -17.93
N LEU A 328 12.73 -8.05 -16.69
CA LEU A 328 12.91 -9.27 -15.90
C LEU A 328 12.53 -9.00 -14.45
N ILE A 329 11.94 -9.98 -13.81
CA ILE A 329 11.67 -9.98 -12.37
C ILE A 329 12.32 -11.21 -11.75
N LEU A 330 13.20 -10.97 -10.78
CA LEU A 330 13.92 -11.99 -10.03
C LEU A 330 13.32 -12.14 -8.64
N LYS A 331 13.15 -13.39 -8.22
CA LYS A 331 12.80 -13.78 -6.86
C LYS A 331 13.95 -14.57 -6.27
N GLY A 332 14.50 -14.10 -5.14
CA GLY A 332 15.66 -14.74 -4.53
C GLY A 332 16.86 -14.89 -5.47
N GLY A 333 17.01 -13.98 -6.43
CA GLY A 333 18.09 -13.98 -7.42
C GLY A 333 17.86 -14.85 -8.67
N PHE A 334 16.70 -15.53 -8.78
CA PHE A 334 16.39 -16.35 -9.96
C PHE A 334 15.19 -15.79 -10.72
N ILE A 335 15.21 -15.88 -12.06
CA ILE A 335 14.18 -15.25 -12.91
C ILE A 335 12.83 -15.95 -12.69
N ALA A 336 11.87 -15.22 -12.12
CA ALA A 336 10.53 -15.69 -11.86
C ALA A 336 9.51 -15.24 -12.93
N MET A 337 9.74 -14.07 -13.56
CA MET A 337 8.88 -13.57 -14.63
C MET A 337 9.67 -12.74 -15.63
N ALA A 338 9.26 -12.80 -16.89
CA ALA A 338 9.87 -12.02 -17.98
C ALA A 338 8.86 -11.68 -19.06
N ALA A 339 9.08 -10.57 -19.77
CA ALA A 339 8.36 -10.24 -20.99
C ALA A 339 8.96 -11.05 -22.16
N MET A 340 8.21 -12.03 -22.66
CA MET A 340 8.64 -13.00 -23.67
C MET A 340 7.64 -13.12 -24.81
N GLY A 341 8.15 -13.42 -26.00
CA GLY A 341 7.34 -13.72 -27.18
C GLY A 341 6.67 -15.09 -27.14
N ASP A 342 6.27 -15.59 -28.32
CA ASP A 342 5.65 -16.90 -28.45
C ASP A 342 6.60 -18.01 -27.98
N PRO A 343 6.20 -18.86 -27.03
CA PRO A 343 7.06 -19.93 -26.53
C PRO A 343 7.29 -21.06 -27.53
N ASN A 344 6.48 -21.16 -28.58
CA ASN A 344 6.65 -22.13 -29.66
C ASN A 344 7.52 -21.60 -30.82
N ALA A 345 7.99 -20.37 -30.78
CA ALA A 345 8.83 -19.81 -31.82
C ALA A 345 10.26 -20.34 -31.72
N SER A 346 10.96 -20.32 -32.85
CA SER A 346 12.39 -20.73 -32.91
C SER A 346 13.32 -19.78 -32.14
N ILE A 347 12.86 -18.56 -31.83
CA ILE A 347 13.52 -17.57 -30.98
C ILE A 347 12.49 -16.89 -30.07
N PRO A 348 12.86 -16.35 -28.87
CA PRO A 348 11.91 -15.85 -27.88
C PRO A 348 11.43 -14.40 -28.14
N THR A 349 11.64 -13.85 -29.32
CA THR A 349 11.37 -12.44 -29.64
C THR A 349 10.09 -12.15 -30.46
N PRO A 350 9.37 -13.13 -31.06
CA PRO A 350 8.18 -12.82 -31.86
C PRO A 350 7.06 -12.18 -31.04
N GLN A 351 6.28 -11.33 -31.69
CA GLN A 351 5.07 -10.76 -31.13
C GLN A 351 3.90 -11.76 -31.18
N PRO A 352 2.92 -11.65 -30.27
CA PRO A 352 2.84 -10.70 -29.16
C PRO A 352 3.73 -11.09 -27.98
N VAL A 353 4.31 -10.06 -27.33
CA VAL A 353 5.10 -10.23 -26.10
C VAL A 353 4.17 -10.13 -24.89
N HIS A 354 4.19 -11.14 -24.04
CA HIS A 354 3.44 -11.20 -22.79
C HIS A 354 4.36 -11.40 -21.58
N TYR A 355 3.91 -11.03 -20.40
CA TYR A 355 4.56 -11.46 -19.17
C TYR A 355 4.31 -12.95 -18.97
N ARG A 356 5.40 -13.70 -18.82
CA ARG A 356 5.33 -15.16 -18.67
C ARG A 356 6.08 -15.60 -17.43
N PRO A 357 5.50 -16.52 -16.63
CA PRO A 357 6.23 -17.20 -15.56
C PRO A 357 7.48 -17.90 -16.11
N MET A 358 8.62 -17.68 -15.44
CA MET A 358 9.90 -18.34 -15.73
C MET A 358 10.20 -19.38 -14.66
N PHE A 359 11.29 -20.14 -14.82
CA PHE A 359 11.60 -21.28 -13.94
C PHE A 359 11.67 -20.94 -12.45
N GLY A 360 11.94 -19.69 -12.08
CA GLY A 360 11.87 -19.21 -10.68
C GLY A 360 10.45 -19.18 -10.10
N ALA A 361 9.43 -19.30 -10.94
CA ALA A 361 8.02 -19.36 -10.52
C ALA A 361 7.48 -20.79 -10.35
N PHE A 362 8.33 -21.83 -10.44
CA PHE A 362 7.89 -23.22 -10.41
C PHE A 362 8.62 -24.08 -9.39
N GLY A 363 7.89 -25.05 -8.83
CA GLY A 363 8.42 -26.15 -8.01
C GLY A 363 9.30 -25.66 -6.85
N GLY A 364 10.41 -26.34 -6.62
CA GLY A 364 11.34 -26.02 -5.55
C GLY A 364 12.08 -24.69 -5.72
N ALA A 365 12.17 -24.14 -6.95
CA ALA A 365 12.74 -22.82 -7.18
C ALA A 365 11.83 -21.72 -6.60
N LEU A 366 10.51 -21.83 -6.78
CA LEU A 366 9.52 -20.94 -6.21
C LEU A 366 9.60 -20.92 -4.67
N THR A 367 9.56 -22.08 -4.05
CA THR A 367 9.53 -22.16 -2.58
C THR A 367 10.84 -21.74 -1.92
N ARG A 368 11.98 -21.85 -2.62
CA ARG A 368 13.29 -21.36 -2.15
C ARG A 368 13.60 -19.92 -2.53
N GLY A 369 12.84 -19.36 -3.49
CA GLY A 369 13.00 -18.00 -3.98
C GLY A 369 12.05 -16.97 -3.35
N SER A 370 11.21 -17.38 -2.41
CA SER A 370 10.19 -16.50 -1.79
C SER A 370 10.06 -16.75 -0.30
N LEU A 371 9.57 -15.74 0.43
CA LEU A 371 9.34 -15.75 1.88
C LEU A 371 7.86 -15.79 2.23
N THR A 372 7.55 -16.39 3.38
CA THR A 372 6.29 -16.18 4.08
C THR A 372 6.58 -15.41 5.37
N PHE A 373 6.01 -14.21 5.50
CA PHE A 373 6.14 -13.40 6.70
C PHE A 373 5.08 -13.77 7.73
N VAL A 374 5.51 -13.84 9.00
CA VAL A 374 4.65 -14.18 10.12
C VAL A 374 5.00 -13.32 11.34
N SER A 375 4.18 -13.36 12.39
CA SER A 375 4.55 -12.77 13.68
C SER A 375 5.68 -13.57 14.37
N GLN A 376 6.43 -12.92 15.25
CA GLN A 376 7.42 -13.59 16.07
C GLN A 376 6.78 -14.68 16.98
N ALA A 377 5.57 -14.42 17.49
CA ALA A 377 4.83 -15.39 18.28
C ALA A 377 4.47 -16.63 17.47
N GLY A 378 4.02 -16.48 16.23
CA GLY A 378 3.76 -17.59 15.32
C GLY A 378 5.03 -18.39 15.00
N LEU A 379 6.15 -17.71 14.74
CA LEU A 379 7.43 -18.36 14.51
C LEU A 379 7.86 -19.20 15.72
N ASN A 380 7.76 -18.63 16.93
CA ASN A 380 8.08 -19.32 18.17
C ASN A 380 7.16 -20.51 18.45
N ALA A 381 5.91 -20.46 17.95
CA ALA A 381 4.95 -21.54 18.04
C ALA A 381 5.20 -22.69 17.03
N GLY A 382 6.26 -22.58 16.21
CA GLY A 382 6.64 -23.59 15.23
C GLY A 382 5.63 -23.78 14.10
N ILE A 383 4.99 -22.69 13.65
CA ILE A 383 3.92 -22.77 12.62
C ILE A 383 4.41 -23.32 11.29
N LYS A 384 5.70 -23.16 10.95
CA LYS A 384 6.26 -23.71 9.73
C LYS A 384 6.08 -25.22 9.65
N GLU A 385 6.51 -25.92 10.69
CA GLU A 385 6.41 -27.37 10.81
C GLU A 385 4.96 -27.80 11.02
N ARG A 386 4.23 -27.12 11.90
CA ARG A 386 2.83 -27.42 12.23
C ARG A 386 1.89 -27.32 11.05
N PHE A 387 2.12 -26.33 10.16
CA PHE A 387 1.29 -26.10 8.98
C PHE A 387 1.87 -26.76 7.72
N GLY A 388 3.08 -27.32 7.80
CA GLY A 388 3.76 -27.97 6.68
C GLY A 388 4.20 -26.99 5.58
N LEU A 389 4.63 -25.78 5.96
CA LEU A 389 5.00 -24.73 5.00
C LEU A 389 6.34 -25.07 4.33
N ALA A 390 6.35 -25.03 2.99
CA ALA A 390 7.54 -25.29 2.20
C ALA A 390 8.47 -24.09 2.09
N LYS A 391 7.93 -22.87 2.06
CA LYS A 391 8.73 -21.64 2.01
C LYS A 391 9.50 -21.39 3.30
N PRO A 392 10.65 -20.69 3.24
CA PRO A 392 11.24 -20.07 4.41
C PRO A 392 10.25 -19.11 5.07
N VAL A 393 10.24 -19.12 6.40
CA VAL A 393 9.38 -18.25 7.22
C VAL A 393 10.26 -17.24 7.93
N SER A 394 9.91 -15.96 7.86
CA SER A 394 10.61 -14.88 8.54
C SER A 394 9.64 -14.06 9.40
N ALA A 395 10.07 -13.73 10.62
CA ALA A 395 9.24 -12.95 11.52
C ALA A 395 9.33 -11.46 11.25
N VAL A 396 8.19 -10.77 11.31
CA VAL A 396 8.17 -9.31 11.40
C VAL A 396 8.76 -8.85 12.73
N LYS A 397 9.45 -7.71 12.76
CA LYS A 397 10.12 -7.22 13.98
C LYS A 397 10.43 -5.72 13.93
N ALA A 398 10.71 -5.16 15.10
CA ALA A 398 11.12 -3.76 15.30
C ALA A 398 10.09 -2.74 14.78
N ILE A 399 8.80 -3.02 14.99
CA ILE A 399 7.69 -2.24 14.44
C ILE A 399 7.25 -1.15 15.42
N ARG A 400 7.11 -1.47 16.73
CA ARG A 400 6.41 -0.58 17.65
C ARG A 400 7.14 0.73 17.94
N GLY A 401 8.46 0.75 17.72
CA GLY A 401 9.27 1.97 17.74
C GLY A 401 9.21 2.84 16.49
N VAL A 402 8.62 2.33 15.38
CA VAL A 402 8.57 3.05 14.11
C VAL A 402 7.62 4.25 14.22
N ARG A 403 8.08 5.37 13.71
CA ARG A 403 7.34 6.64 13.60
C ARG A 403 7.63 7.26 12.25
N LYS A 404 6.89 8.30 11.88
CA LYS A 404 7.04 8.98 10.60
C LYS A 404 8.47 9.45 10.32
N GLN A 405 9.23 9.84 11.34
CA GLN A 405 10.63 10.24 11.20
C GLN A 405 11.55 9.15 10.61
N HIS A 406 11.17 7.87 10.69
CA HIS A 406 11.92 6.75 10.16
C HIS A 406 11.63 6.46 8.67
N MET A 407 10.65 7.15 8.08
CA MET A 407 10.29 7.00 6.67
C MET A 407 11.33 7.67 5.78
N VAL A 408 12.06 6.87 5.02
CA VAL A 408 13.18 7.31 4.18
C VAL A 408 12.69 8.32 3.14
N HIS A 409 13.25 9.53 3.17
CA HIS A 409 12.91 10.67 2.30
C HIS A 409 11.42 11.12 2.35
N ASN A 410 10.60 10.54 3.24
CA ASN A 410 9.16 10.73 3.33
C ASN A 410 8.68 10.95 4.78
N HIS A 411 9.41 11.75 5.52
CA HIS A 411 9.18 12.02 6.95
C HIS A 411 8.73 13.45 7.24
N TYR A 412 8.35 14.23 6.21
CA TYR A 412 7.85 15.57 6.43
C TYR A 412 6.58 15.54 7.26
N LEU A 413 6.54 16.37 8.29
CA LEU A 413 5.46 16.45 9.27
C LEU A 413 4.87 17.87 9.24
N PRO A 414 3.95 18.17 8.32
CA PRO A 414 3.32 19.48 8.23
C PRO A 414 2.25 19.66 9.30
N ARG A 415 1.99 20.91 9.67
CA ARG A 415 0.75 21.26 10.34
C ARG A 415 -0.37 21.24 9.30
N MET A 416 -1.27 20.27 9.42
CA MET A 416 -2.39 20.11 8.48
C MET A 416 -3.62 20.85 8.95
N GLU A 417 -4.28 21.54 8.02
CA GLU A 417 -5.56 22.21 8.22
C GLU A 417 -6.49 21.85 7.06
N ILE A 418 -7.63 21.26 7.35
CA ILE A 418 -8.67 20.93 6.38
C ILE A 418 -9.94 21.63 6.80
N ASP A 419 -10.50 22.44 5.91
CA ASP A 419 -11.75 23.14 6.14
C ASP A 419 -12.95 22.23 5.83
N ALA A 420 -13.80 22.00 6.81
CA ALA A 420 -14.91 21.06 6.70
C ALA A 420 -16.05 21.53 5.77
N GLN A 421 -16.08 22.81 5.40
CA GLN A 421 -17.13 23.37 4.52
C GLN A 421 -16.64 23.48 3.07
N THR A 422 -15.41 23.95 2.88
CA THR A 422 -14.84 24.19 1.55
C THR A 422 -13.92 23.07 1.08
N TYR A 423 -13.57 22.13 1.99
CA TYR A 423 -12.62 21.04 1.80
C TYR A 423 -11.20 21.51 1.48
N THR A 424 -10.93 22.79 1.64
CA THR A 424 -9.62 23.40 1.39
C THR A 424 -8.56 22.76 2.30
N VAL A 425 -7.47 22.30 1.70
CA VAL A 425 -6.35 21.67 2.41
C VAL A 425 -5.16 22.64 2.48
N ARG A 426 -4.61 22.82 3.68
CA ARG A 426 -3.38 23.60 3.90
C ARG A 426 -2.34 22.78 4.67
N ALA A 427 -1.09 22.97 4.32
CA ALA A 427 0.06 22.44 5.05
C ALA A 427 0.97 23.61 5.45
N ASP A 428 1.26 23.76 6.73
CA ASP A 428 2.00 24.92 7.28
C ASP A 428 1.44 26.29 6.80
N GLY A 429 0.11 26.40 6.70
CA GLY A 429 -0.60 27.59 6.23
C GLY A 429 -0.63 27.76 4.70
N HIS A 430 0.11 26.96 3.93
CA HIS A 430 0.12 27.03 2.46
C HIS A 430 -1.01 26.19 1.87
N LEU A 431 -1.78 26.80 0.98
CA LEU A 431 -2.84 26.12 0.23
C LEU A 431 -2.23 25.05 -0.69
N LEU A 432 -2.75 23.83 -0.59
CA LEU A 432 -2.36 22.70 -1.45
C LEU A 432 -3.39 22.53 -2.57
N THR A 433 -3.02 22.96 -3.76
CA THR A 433 -3.83 22.77 -4.96
C THR A 433 -2.93 22.55 -6.16
N CYS A 434 -3.37 21.71 -7.10
CA CYS A 434 -2.69 21.48 -8.37
C CYS A 434 -3.72 21.26 -9.48
N GLU A 435 -3.29 21.47 -10.72
CA GLU A 435 -4.14 21.23 -11.87
C GLU A 435 -4.26 19.73 -12.17
N PRO A 436 -5.43 19.26 -12.61
CA PRO A 436 -5.58 17.89 -13.07
C PRO A 436 -4.70 17.63 -14.30
N ALA A 437 -4.06 16.47 -14.35
CA ALA A 437 -3.30 16.08 -15.52
C ALA A 437 -4.23 15.84 -16.72
N VAL A 438 -3.85 16.41 -17.87
CA VAL A 438 -4.54 16.23 -19.15
C VAL A 438 -3.98 15.02 -19.91
N LYS A 439 -2.69 14.75 -19.70
CA LYS A 439 -1.95 13.67 -20.35
C LYS A 439 -1.05 12.99 -19.31
N LEU A 440 -1.07 11.69 -19.30
CA LEU A 440 -0.16 10.88 -18.51
C LEU A 440 0.83 10.18 -19.44
N PRO A 441 2.14 10.18 -19.11
CA PRO A 441 3.10 9.38 -19.84
C PRO A 441 2.87 7.90 -19.56
N MET A 442 3.15 7.05 -20.56
CA MET A 442 3.13 5.59 -20.41
C MET A 442 1.87 5.04 -19.71
N ALA A 443 0.71 5.58 -20.06
CA ALA A 443 -0.56 5.28 -19.37
C ALA A 443 -1.02 3.82 -19.56
N GLN A 444 -0.53 3.11 -20.59
CA GLN A 444 -0.87 1.70 -20.82
C GLN A 444 0.31 0.82 -20.45
N ARG A 445 0.06 -0.13 -19.55
CA ARG A 445 1.03 -1.14 -19.14
C ARG A 445 1.25 -2.20 -20.21
N TYR A 446 0.20 -2.55 -20.92
CA TYR A 446 0.22 -3.59 -21.94
C TYR A 446 0.37 -2.97 -23.34
N PHE A 447 1.51 -3.25 -23.95
CA PHE A 447 1.77 -2.91 -25.35
C PHE A 447 1.85 -4.20 -26.14
N LEU A 448 1.11 -4.26 -27.23
CA LEU A 448 1.10 -5.43 -28.12
C LEU A 448 2.30 -5.44 -29.08
N PHE A 449 3.05 -4.35 -29.14
CA PHE A 449 4.16 -4.15 -30.06
C PHE A 449 5.25 -3.24 -29.50
#